data_363ce92eed1517d49a30611af1038275
#
_entry.id   363ce92eed1517d49a30611af1038275
#
_cell.length_a   1.000
_cell.length_b   1.000
_cell.length_c   1.000
_cell.angle_alpha   90.00
_cell.angle_beta   90.00
_cell.angle_gamma   90.00
#
_symmetry.space_group_name_H-M   'P 1'
#
loop_
_entity.id
_entity.type
_entity.pdbx_description
1 polymer ?
#
loop_
_entity_poly.entity_id
_entity_poly.type
_entity_poly.pdbx_seq_one_letter_code
_entity_poly.pdbx_strand_id
1 'polypeptide(L)'
;MDLSKMIKWLGWNELPPEFLSSLCVCLIIIVLSIVLYFKIKAYDPLKKPTGIVHAWEILVSFADKQVDDLMGPVYSKGIAGGYIITLGVYILLGFVWGMLGLPNVLQPGSRFTYTNDAGEVLTGTNFLKTMPNPFTNTAMPLGISLITFFWLHITAMKCRGWNYFHRYIDPIPLFLPINLITMWSGTLSLTLRLFGNALAGFCVVTLIYSGFGQVFSTTMAGLAITPIISPFVHLYFDLFDGAIQLAVFCMLTMINVSSEFISKEDFIAEQEAKKQAKIDSKNNRAKRKHAKLEKKLNKLAIKAVKREEKRALRAQ
;
A
#
# COMPACT_ATOMS: atom_id res chain seq x y z
N MET A 1 15.12 -14.71 24.90
CA MET A 1 14.94 -13.27 25.21
C MET A 1 13.50 -13.08 25.63
N ASP A 2 13.29 -12.59 26.84
CA ASP A 2 11.97 -12.58 27.47
C ASP A 2 11.09 -11.52 26.77
N LEU A 3 9.90 -11.91 26.30
CA LEU A 3 8.97 -11.05 25.54
C LEU A 3 8.66 -9.74 26.31
N SER A 4 8.59 -9.84 27.65
CA SER A 4 8.38 -8.70 28.55
C SER A 4 9.52 -7.68 28.52
N LYS A 5 10.77 -8.12 28.33
CA LYS A 5 11.94 -7.24 28.20
C LYS A 5 11.98 -6.56 26.85
N MET A 6 11.55 -7.25 25.77
CA MET A 6 11.47 -6.69 24.44
C MET A 6 10.38 -5.62 24.32
N ILE A 7 9.24 -5.83 24.96
CA ILE A 7 8.12 -4.87 25.02
C ILE A 7 8.54 -3.60 25.79
N LYS A 8 9.23 -3.74 26.93
CA LYS A 8 9.77 -2.61 27.67
C LYS A 8 10.85 -1.84 26.91
N TRP A 9 11.68 -2.55 26.13
CA TRP A 9 12.71 -1.92 25.28
C TRP A 9 12.09 -1.10 24.13
N LEU A 10 10.94 -1.52 23.60
CA LEU A 10 10.14 -0.77 22.61
C LEU A 10 9.37 0.43 23.23
N GLY A 11 9.52 0.67 24.53
CA GLY A 11 8.81 1.75 25.25
C GLY A 11 7.34 1.45 25.53
N TRP A 12 6.91 0.21 25.32
CA TRP A 12 5.54 -0.22 25.61
C TRP A 12 5.49 -0.85 26.99
N ASN A 13 4.76 -0.25 27.90
CA ASN A 13 4.52 -0.87 29.21
C ASN A 13 3.58 -2.06 29.10
N GLU A 14 2.67 -2.04 28.08
CA GLU A 14 1.73 -3.12 27.75
C GLU A 14 1.58 -3.16 26.23
N LEU A 15 1.24 -4.35 25.67
CA LEU A 15 0.91 -4.48 24.25
C LEU A 15 -0.34 -3.66 23.93
N PRO A 16 -0.31 -2.76 22.94
CA PRO A 16 -1.51 -2.03 22.52
C PRO A 16 -2.62 -3.02 22.15
N PRO A 17 -3.86 -2.80 22.59
CA PRO A 17 -4.96 -3.70 22.27
C PRO A 17 -5.25 -3.79 20.77
N GLU A 18 -4.94 -2.73 20.01
CA GLU A 18 -5.05 -2.68 18.56
C GLU A 18 -4.08 -3.65 17.87
N PHE A 19 -2.86 -3.77 18.41
CA PHE A 19 -1.87 -4.74 17.91
C PHE A 19 -2.36 -6.19 18.12
N LEU A 20 -2.95 -6.45 19.29
CA LEU A 20 -3.53 -7.76 19.57
C LEU A 20 -4.70 -8.08 18.63
N SER A 21 -5.58 -7.10 18.39
CA SER A 21 -6.66 -7.21 17.40
C SER A 21 -6.12 -7.55 16.01
N SER A 22 -5.07 -6.87 15.57
CA SER A 22 -4.39 -7.14 14.30
C SER A 22 -3.82 -8.56 14.23
N LEU A 23 -3.19 -9.02 15.29
CA LEU A 23 -2.64 -10.38 15.38
C LEU A 23 -3.76 -11.44 15.27
N CYS A 24 -4.89 -11.23 15.94
CA CYS A 24 -6.04 -12.12 15.85
C CYS A 24 -6.61 -12.17 14.42
N VAL A 25 -6.75 -11.03 13.77
CA VAL A 25 -7.19 -10.96 12.35
C VAL A 25 -6.21 -11.71 11.44
N CYS A 26 -4.91 -11.54 11.63
CA CYS A 26 -3.89 -12.29 10.88
C CYS A 26 -4.00 -13.80 11.08
N LEU A 27 -4.21 -14.25 12.34
CA LEU A 27 -4.40 -15.66 12.63
C LEU A 27 -5.65 -16.23 11.95
N ILE A 28 -6.75 -15.48 11.94
CA ILE A 28 -7.98 -15.89 11.24
C ILE A 28 -7.72 -16.05 9.75
N ILE A 29 -7.01 -15.12 9.12
CA ILE A 29 -6.66 -15.20 7.70
C ILE A 29 -5.78 -16.42 7.42
N ILE A 30 -4.79 -16.70 8.26
CA ILE A 30 -3.92 -17.86 8.11
C ILE A 30 -4.72 -19.16 8.22
N VAL A 31 -5.57 -19.29 9.24
CA VAL A 31 -6.42 -20.47 9.41
C VAL A 31 -7.38 -20.64 8.23
N LEU A 32 -8.02 -19.55 7.80
CA LEU A 32 -8.91 -19.56 6.64
C LEU A 32 -8.17 -20.00 5.37
N SER A 33 -6.96 -19.50 5.15
CA SER A 33 -6.12 -19.87 3.99
C SER A 33 -5.74 -21.33 4.02
N ILE A 34 -5.39 -21.89 5.19
CA ILE A 34 -5.09 -23.32 5.36
C ILE A 34 -6.32 -24.18 5.08
N VAL A 35 -7.47 -23.82 5.63
CA VAL A 35 -8.74 -24.54 5.40
C VAL A 35 -9.13 -24.52 3.93
N LEU A 36 -9.01 -23.36 3.28
CA LEU A 36 -9.27 -23.22 1.84
C LEU A 36 -8.31 -24.06 1.00
N TYR A 37 -7.02 -24.05 1.34
CA TYR A 37 -6.02 -24.88 0.65
C TYR A 37 -6.39 -26.36 0.66
N PHE A 38 -6.75 -26.93 1.81
CA PHE A 38 -7.15 -28.33 1.90
C PHE A 38 -8.45 -28.60 1.16
N LYS A 39 -9.44 -27.71 1.23
CA LYS A 39 -10.71 -27.86 0.50
C LYS A 39 -10.54 -27.79 -1.02
N ILE A 40 -9.73 -26.85 -1.50
CA ILE A 40 -9.45 -26.70 -2.93
C ILE A 40 -8.65 -27.89 -3.45
N LYS A 41 -7.66 -28.38 -2.67
CA LYS A 41 -6.86 -29.56 -3.04
C LYS A 41 -7.69 -30.85 -3.11
N ALA A 42 -8.72 -30.99 -2.27
CA ALA A 42 -9.63 -32.12 -2.25
C ALA A 42 -10.74 -32.00 -3.30
N TYR A 43 -10.85 -30.87 -3.99
CA TYR A 43 -11.91 -30.60 -4.94
C TYR A 43 -11.57 -31.15 -6.32
N ASP A 44 -12.55 -31.82 -6.96
CA ASP A 44 -12.45 -32.32 -8.32
C ASP A 44 -12.70 -31.17 -9.33
N PRO A 45 -11.72 -30.80 -10.17
CA PRO A 45 -11.84 -29.65 -11.08
C PRO A 45 -12.93 -29.85 -12.17
N LEU A 46 -13.46 -31.06 -12.37
CA LEU A 46 -14.54 -31.35 -13.33
C LEU A 46 -15.93 -31.06 -12.75
N LYS A 47 -16.07 -30.86 -11.43
CA LYS A 47 -17.35 -30.56 -10.78
C LYS A 47 -17.52 -29.06 -10.55
N LYS A 48 -18.78 -28.60 -10.65
CA LYS A 48 -19.09 -27.18 -10.32
C LYS A 48 -18.77 -26.90 -8.85
N PRO A 49 -18.06 -25.81 -8.53
CA PRO A 49 -17.74 -25.45 -7.16
C PRO A 49 -19.00 -25.18 -6.35
N THR A 50 -19.02 -25.66 -5.11
CA THR A 50 -20.16 -25.50 -4.20
C THR A 50 -19.70 -24.97 -2.83
N GLY A 51 -20.59 -24.25 -2.14
CA GLY A 51 -20.35 -23.76 -0.78
C GLY A 51 -19.23 -22.72 -0.70
N ILE A 52 -18.35 -22.85 0.29
CA ILE A 52 -17.26 -21.89 0.57
C ILE A 52 -16.28 -21.76 -0.60
N VAL A 53 -16.01 -22.86 -1.32
CA VAL A 53 -15.11 -22.86 -2.47
C VAL A 53 -15.67 -21.96 -3.58
N HIS A 54 -16.99 -22.04 -3.84
CA HIS A 54 -17.63 -21.18 -4.84
C HIS A 54 -17.63 -19.70 -4.44
N ALA A 55 -17.93 -19.41 -3.18
CA ALA A 55 -17.86 -18.03 -2.67
C ALA A 55 -16.44 -17.43 -2.82
N TRP A 56 -15.42 -18.25 -2.53
CA TRP A 56 -14.04 -17.81 -2.68
C TRP A 56 -13.62 -17.63 -4.14
N GLU A 57 -14.08 -18.51 -5.04
CA GLU A 57 -13.86 -18.39 -6.47
C GLU A 57 -14.46 -17.11 -7.05
N ILE A 58 -15.68 -16.73 -6.61
CA ILE A 58 -16.30 -15.45 -7.00
C ILE A 58 -15.44 -14.27 -6.52
N LEU A 59 -14.97 -14.30 -5.26
CA LEU A 59 -14.15 -13.24 -4.70
C LEU A 59 -12.83 -13.10 -5.47
N VAL A 60 -12.15 -14.22 -5.72
CA VAL A 60 -10.87 -14.23 -6.45
C VAL A 60 -11.07 -13.78 -7.90
N SER A 61 -12.10 -14.28 -8.59
CA SER A 61 -12.37 -13.89 -9.98
C SER A 61 -12.75 -12.40 -10.11
N PHE A 62 -13.48 -11.86 -9.12
CA PHE A 62 -13.76 -10.44 -9.06
C PHE A 62 -12.48 -9.60 -8.87
N ALA A 63 -11.63 -10.00 -7.93
CA ALA A 63 -10.37 -9.30 -7.67
C ALA A 63 -9.41 -9.40 -8.86
N ASP A 64 -9.28 -10.57 -9.47
CA ASP A 64 -8.45 -10.77 -10.66
C ASP A 64 -8.94 -9.92 -11.83
N LYS A 65 -10.25 -9.79 -12.03
CA LYS A 65 -10.82 -8.91 -13.04
C LYS A 65 -10.46 -7.45 -12.78
N GLN A 66 -10.56 -6.97 -11.53
CA GLN A 66 -10.14 -5.61 -11.19
C GLN A 66 -8.65 -5.38 -11.43
N VAL A 67 -7.81 -6.38 -11.11
CA VAL A 67 -6.37 -6.33 -11.38
C VAL A 67 -6.09 -6.34 -12.88
N ASP A 68 -6.79 -7.17 -13.67
CA ASP A 68 -6.66 -7.20 -15.13
C ASP A 68 -7.03 -5.86 -15.76
N ASP A 69 -8.13 -5.25 -15.33
CA ASP A 69 -8.62 -3.99 -15.87
C ASP A 69 -7.68 -2.81 -15.55
N LEU A 70 -7.02 -2.82 -14.39
CA LEU A 70 -6.18 -1.71 -13.92
C LEU A 70 -4.68 -1.91 -14.17
N MET A 71 -4.19 -3.13 -14.08
CA MET A 71 -2.76 -3.46 -14.20
C MET A 71 -2.40 -4.21 -15.49
N GLY A 72 -3.40 -4.72 -16.20
CA GLY A 72 -3.24 -5.54 -17.40
C GLY A 72 -3.05 -7.04 -17.11
N PRO A 73 -3.39 -7.90 -18.09
CA PRO A 73 -3.49 -9.35 -17.93
C PRO A 73 -2.15 -10.06 -17.68
N VAL A 74 -1.03 -9.39 -17.93
CA VAL A 74 0.31 -9.95 -17.69
C VAL A 74 0.61 -10.04 -16.17
N TYR A 75 -0.01 -9.17 -15.37
CA TYR A 75 0.29 -9.03 -13.95
C TYR A 75 -0.76 -9.68 -13.04
N SER A 76 -1.99 -9.89 -13.52
CA SER A 76 -3.07 -10.52 -12.76
C SER A 76 -2.77 -11.98 -12.41
N LYS A 77 -2.14 -12.71 -13.31
CA LYS A 77 -1.79 -14.14 -13.14
C LYS A 77 -0.60 -14.38 -12.20
N GLY A 78 -0.09 -13.34 -11.55
CA GLY A 78 1.09 -13.42 -10.70
C GLY A 78 0.82 -13.08 -9.24
N ILE A 79 1.87 -12.63 -8.56
CA ILE A 79 1.86 -12.27 -7.13
C ILE A 79 0.92 -11.09 -6.84
N ALA A 80 0.63 -10.25 -7.84
CA ALA A 80 -0.16 -9.03 -7.67
C ALA A 80 -1.61 -9.31 -7.24
N GLY A 81 -2.32 -10.21 -7.91
CA GLY A 81 -3.69 -10.59 -7.54
C GLY A 81 -3.77 -11.14 -6.13
N GLY A 82 -2.88 -12.05 -5.77
CA GLY A 82 -2.82 -12.62 -4.42
C GLY A 82 -2.55 -11.57 -3.33
N TYR A 83 -1.65 -10.61 -3.60
CA TYR A 83 -1.37 -9.52 -2.67
C TYR A 83 -2.61 -8.63 -2.45
N ILE A 84 -3.27 -8.19 -3.53
CA ILE A 84 -4.44 -7.31 -3.46
C ILE A 84 -5.61 -8.01 -2.73
N ILE A 85 -5.85 -9.29 -2.99
CA ILE A 85 -6.88 -10.06 -2.30
C ILE A 85 -6.58 -10.16 -0.80
N THR A 86 -5.34 -10.50 -0.43
CA THR A 86 -4.93 -10.63 0.98
C THR A 86 -5.05 -9.30 1.70
N LEU A 87 -4.61 -8.20 1.07
CA LEU A 87 -4.72 -6.85 1.58
C LEU A 87 -6.18 -6.45 1.79
N GLY A 88 -7.03 -6.73 0.78
CA GLY A 88 -8.45 -6.45 0.86
C GLY A 88 -9.16 -7.21 1.98
N VAL A 89 -8.91 -8.51 2.08
CA VAL A 89 -9.47 -9.35 3.14
C VAL A 89 -9.00 -8.89 4.52
N TYR A 90 -7.74 -8.49 4.67
CA TYR A 90 -7.21 -7.99 5.94
C TYR A 90 -7.88 -6.67 6.36
N ILE A 91 -8.05 -5.73 5.45
CA ILE A 91 -8.71 -4.45 5.74
C ILE A 91 -10.18 -4.69 6.12
N LEU A 92 -10.91 -5.50 5.33
CA LEU A 92 -12.31 -5.80 5.61
C LEU A 92 -12.48 -6.48 6.97
N LEU A 93 -11.71 -7.53 7.24
CA LEU A 93 -11.77 -8.24 8.50
C LEU A 93 -11.37 -7.37 9.69
N GLY A 94 -10.44 -6.43 9.51
CA GLY A 94 -10.06 -5.48 10.55
C GLY A 94 -11.19 -4.55 10.95
N PHE A 95 -11.97 -4.06 10.00
CA PHE A 95 -13.17 -3.26 10.28
C PHE A 95 -14.29 -4.10 10.90
N VAL A 96 -14.58 -5.28 10.36
CA VAL A 96 -15.56 -6.22 10.93
C VAL A 96 -15.17 -6.64 12.35
N TRP A 97 -13.87 -6.81 12.63
CA TRP A 97 -13.37 -7.10 13.97
C TRP A 97 -13.76 -6.03 14.99
N GLY A 98 -13.57 -4.76 14.63
CA GLY A 98 -13.98 -3.62 15.46
C GLY A 98 -15.49 -3.63 15.75
N MET A 99 -16.30 -3.94 14.73
CA MET A 99 -17.76 -4.02 14.85
C MET A 99 -18.22 -5.15 15.79
N LEU A 100 -17.52 -6.30 15.79
CA LEU A 100 -17.90 -7.44 16.62
C LEU A 100 -17.74 -7.19 18.12
N GLY A 101 -16.94 -6.19 18.52
CA GLY A 101 -16.76 -5.81 19.92
C GLY A 101 -16.31 -6.97 20.82
N LEU A 102 -15.45 -7.86 20.29
CA LEU A 102 -15.02 -9.06 21.01
C LEU A 102 -14.28 -8.71 22.30
N PRO A 103 -14.51 -9.49 23.38
CA PRO A 103 -13.86 -9.23 24.65
C PRO A 103 -12.36 -9.47 24.58
N ASN A 104 -11.59 -8.56 25.18
CA ASN A 104 -10.15 -8.71 25.31
C ASN A 104 -9.81 -9.65 26.50
N VAL A 105 -9.68 -10.94 26.22
CA VAL A 105 -9.37 -11.96 27.23
C VAL A 105 -7.95 -11.79 27.80
N LEU A 106 -7.04 -11.16 27.07
CA LEU A 106 -5.63 -11.02 27.45
C LEU A 106 -5.35 -9.76 28.28
N GLN A 107 -6.25 -8.78 28.26
CA GLN A 107 -6.18 -7.60 29.12
C GLN A 107 -7.43 -7.55 30.01
N PRO A 108 -7.38 -8.13 31.20
CA PRO A 108 -8.49 -8.05 32.15
C PRO A 108 -8.78 -6.55 32.41
N GLY A 109 -10.06 -6.23 32.39
CA GLY A 109 -10.53 -4.85 32.53
C GLY A 109 -9.97 -4.16 33.77
N SER A 110 -9.77 -2.87 33.68
CA SER A 110 -9.32 -2.05 34.81
C SER A 110 -10.30 -2.15 35.95
N ARG A 111 -9.76 -2.38 37.12
CA ARG A 111 -10.55 -2.26 38.37
C ARG A 111 -10.93 -0.78 38.50
N PHE A 112 -12.21 -0.49 38.60
CA PHE A 112 -12.67 0.84 38.96
C PHE A 112 -13.25 0.79 40.39
N THR A 113 -12.94 1.80 41.15
CA THR A 113 -13.52 2.00 42.48
C THR A 113 -14.60 3.08 42.36
N TYR A 114 -15.79 2.80 42.83
CA TYR A 114 -16.83 3.81 42.97
C TYR A 114 -17.31 3.83 44.42
N THR A 115 -17.66 5.00 44.88
CA THR A 115 -18.22 5.18 46.24
C THR A 115 -19.74 5.17 46.09
N ASN A 116 -20.41 4.28 46.78
CA ASN A 116 -21.86 4.27 46.83
C ASN A 116 -22.40 5.43 47.69
N ASP A 117 -23.69 5.66 47.65
CA ASP A 117 -24.34 6.72 48.46
C ASP A 117 -24.18 6.57 49.95
N ALA A 118 -23.76 5.38 50.43
CA ALA A 118 -23.44 5.08 51.83
C ALA A 118 -21.95 5.39 52.19
N GLY A 119 -21.14 5.89 51.24
CA GLY A 119 -19.73 6.18 51.47
C GLY A 119 -18.80 4.96 51.40
N GLU A 120 -19.29 3.81 51.02
CA GLU A 120 -18.48 2.59 50.89
C GLU A 120 -17.78 2.56 49.51
N VAL A 121 -16.48 2.26 49.52
CA VAL A 121 -15.69 2.10 48.30
C VAL A 121 -15.87 0.69 47.78
N LEU A 122 -16.68 0.55 46.75
CA LEU A 122 -16.89 -0.70 46.06
C LEU A 122 -15.94 -0.80 44.86
N THR A 123 -15.29 -1.96 44.71
CA THR A 123 -14.40 -2.26 43.58
C THR A 123 -15.16 -3.07 42.56
N GLY A 124 -15.48 -2.45 41.44
CA GLY A 124 -16.02 -3.13 40.28
C GLY A 124 -14.89 -3.53 39.34
N THR A 125 -14.99 -4.67 38.69
CA THR A 125 -14.16 -5.04 37.55
C THR A 125 -14.98 -4.81 36.28
N ASN A 126 -14.52 -3.91 35.41
CA ASN A 126 -15.05 -3.88 34.06
C ASN A 126 -14.66 -5.19 33.38
N PHE A 127 -15.61 -6.07 33.28
CA PHE A 127 -15.38 -7.47 32.91
C PHE A 127 -14.75 -7.64 31.54
N LEU A 128 -14.86 -6.68 30.62
CA LEU A 128 -14.37 -6.87 29.28
C LEU A 128 -14.10 -5.53 28.57
N LYS A 129 -12.85 -5.15 28.54
CA LYS A 129 -12.41 -4.16 27.55
C LYS A 129 -12.60 -4.78 26.17
N THR A 130 -13.40 -4.18 25.32
CA THR A 130 -13.57 -4.67 23.94
C THR A 130 -12.29 -4.49 23.14
N MET A 131 -11.99 -5.42 22.26
CA MET A 131 -10.89 -5.29 21.33
C MET A 131 -11.23 -4.21 20.29
N PRO A 132 -10.44 -3.11 20.21
CA PRO A 132 -10.71 -2.04 19.27
C PRO A 132 -10.39 -2.48 17.82
N ASN A 133 -10.87 -1.68 16.86
CA ASN A 133 -10.48 -1.81 15.47
C ASN A 133 -8.95 -1.65 15.35
N PRO A 134 -8.23 -2.57 14.68
CA PRO A 134 -6.77 -2.48 14.54
C PRO A 134 -6.28 -1.17 13.91
N PHE A 135 -7.09 -0.51 13.10
CA PHE A 135 -6.70 0.70 12.35
C PHE A 135 -6.85 2.01 13.15
N THR A 136 -7.39 1.97 14.36
CA THR A 136 -7.47 3.14 15.25
C THR A 136 -6.11 3.54 15.84
N ASN A 137 -5.10 2.69 15.71
CA ASN A 137 -3.71 3.02 16.02
C ASN A 137 -2.92 3.27 14.73
N THR A 138 -2.27 4.41 14.60
CA THR A 138 -1.52 4.83 13.41
C THR A 138 -0.44 3.83 12.96
N ALA A 139 0.12 3.06 13.90
CA ALA A 139 1.18 2.09 13.60
C ALA A 139 0.70 0.97 12.68
N MET A 140 -0.56 0.54 12.77
CA MET A 140 -1.09 -0.55 11.95
C MET A 140 -1.30 -0.13 10.49
N PRO A 141 -2.02 0.97 10.17
CA PRO A 141 -2.12 1.50 8.81
C PRO A 141 -0.76 1.84 8.20
N LEU A 142 0.16 2.39 9.01
CA LEU A 142 1.52 2.70 8.57
C LEU A 142 2.27 1.43 8.17
N GLY A 143 2.17 0.36 8.97
CA GLY A 143 2.79 -0.93 8.67
C GLY A 143 2.31 -1.50 7.32
N ILE A 144 1.00 -1.51 7.07
CA ILE A 144 0.43 -1.99 5.81
C ILE A 144 0.88 -1.13 4.63
N SER A 145 0.85 0.19 4.80
CA SER A 145 1.26 1.13 3.76
C SER A 145 2.75 1.00 3.44
N LEU A 146 3.60 0.73 4.44
CA LEU A 146 5.03 0.45 4.25
C LEU A 146 5.25 -0.88 3.53
N ILE A 147 4.51 -1.93 3.87
CA ILE A 147 4.57 -3.21 3.14
C ILE A 147 4.19 -2.99 1.68
N THR A 148 3.11 -2.26 1.42
CA THR A 148 2.68 -1.88 0.06
C THR A 148 3.75 -1.08 -0.67
N PHE A 149 4.39 -0.12 0.02
CA PHE A 149 5.48 0.69 -0.50
C PHE A 149 6.67 -0.18 -0.93
N PHE A 150 7.15 -1.05 -0.06
CA PHE A 150 8.26 -1.94 -0.40
C PHE A 150 7.90 -2.92 -1.51
N TRP A 151 6.68 -3.47 -1.48
CA TRP A 151 6.21 -4.36 -2.54
C TRP A 151 6.18 -3.66 -3.91
N LEU A 152 5.69 -2.42 -3.97
CA LEU A 152 5.70 -1.59 -5.17
C LEU A 152 7.13 -1.38 -5.70
N HIS A 153 8.07 -0.98 -4.82
CA HIS A 153 9.44 -0.70 -5.21
C HIS A 153 10.20 -1.97 -5.65
N ILE A 154 10.00 -3.09 -4.95
CA ILE A 154 10.60 -4.38 -5.34
C ILE A 154 10.06 -4.82 -6.70
N THR A 155 8.78 -4.66 -6.95
CA THR A 155 8.17 -5.02 -8.22
C THR A 155 8.65 -4.10 -9.35
N ALA A 156 8.70 -2.81 -9.11
CA ALA A 156 9.25 -1.83 -10.06
C ALA A 156 10.73 -2.09 -10.40
N MET A 157 11.54 -2.44 -9.39
CA MET A 157 12.93 -2.84 -9.62
C MET A 157 13.05 -4.13 -10.44
N LYS A 158 12.18 -5.11 -10.24
CA LYS A 158 12.15 -6.33 -11.06
C LYS A 158 11.79 -6.05 -12.53
N CYS A 159 10.94 -5.07 -12.77
CA CYS A 159 10.52 -4.70 -14.13
C CYS A 159 11.53 -3.79 -14.84
N ARG A 160 12.04 -2.77 -14.16
CA ARG A 160 12.92 -1.74 -14.75
C ARG A 160 14.42 -1.91 -14.42
N GLY A 161 14.77 -2.81 -13.50
CA GLY A 161 16.13 -2.96 -13.01
C GLY A 161 16.64 -1.70 -12.29
N TRP A 162 17.98 -1.49 -12.29
CA TRP A 162 18.61 -0.32 -11.67
C TRP A 162 18.24 1.02 -12.33
N ASN A 163 17.74 1.01 -13.56
CA ASN A 163 17.23 2.21 -14.25
C ASN A 163 16.00 2.83 -13.57
N TYR A 164 15.34 2.10 -12.67
CA TYR A 164 14.26 2.63 -11.87
C TYR A 164 14.68 3.86 -11.05
N PHE A 165 15.85 3.82 -10.45
CA PHE A 165 16.36 4.95 -9.65
C PHE A 165 16.74 6.18 -10.46
N HIS A 166 17.02 6.01 -11.77
CA HIS A 166 17.33 7.14 -12.65
C HIS A 166 16.16 8.11 -12.80
N ARG A 167 14.94 7.63 -12.65
CA ARG A 167 13.71 8.44 -12.66
C ARG A 167 13.71 9.52 -11.58
N TYR A 168 14.32 9.26 -10.43
CA TYR A 168 14.35 10.24 -9.33
C TYR A 168 15.33 11.39 -9.59
N ILE A 169 16.26 11.21 -10.52
CA ILE A 169 17.30 12.18 -10.88
C ILE A 169 16.92 12.95 -12.16
N ASP A 170 16.03 12.41 -12.98
CA ASP A 170 15.55 13.07 -14.20
C ASP A 170 14.54 14.18 -13.87
N PRO A 171 14.53 15.32 -14.63
CA PRO A 171 15.47 15.71 -15.70
C PRO A 171 16.77 16.34 -15.18
N ILE A 172 16.80 16.81 -13.94
CA ILE A 172 17.97 17.48 -13.33
C ILE A 172 18.12 16.94 -11.88
N PRO A 173 19.34 16.67 -11.38
CA PRO A 173 19.59 16.16 -10.03
C PRO A 173 19.00 17.04 -8.90
N LEU A 174 18.71 18.32 -9.19
CA LEU A 174 18.09 19.23 -8.25
C LEU A 174 16.66 18.83 -7.84
N PHE A 175 15.94 18.05 -8.66
CA PHE A 175 14.60 17.56 -8.36
C PHE A 175 14.56 16.31 -7.48
N LEU A 176 15.70 15.73 -7.16
CA LEU A 176 15.80 14.53 -6.31
C LEU A 176 15.05 14.67 -4.97
N PRO A 177 15.20 15.77 -4.20
CA PRO A 177 14.48 15.90 -2.92
C PRO A 177 12.97 15.99 -3.11
N ILE A 178 12.49 16.67 -4.16
CA ILE A 178 11.06 16.80 -4.47
C ILE A 178 10.49 15.44 -4.87
N ASN A 179 11.17 14.71 -5.74
CA ASN A 179 10.76 13.38 -6.18
C ASN A 179 10.72 12.38 -5.01
N LEU A 180 11.66 12.48 -4.07
CA LEU A 180 11.70 11.65 -2.88
C LEU A 180 10.50 11.95 -1.95
N ILE A 181 10.19 13.22 -1.71
CA ILE A 181 9.03 13.63 -0.92
C ILE A 181 7.73 13.14 -1.57
N THR A 182 7.60 13.27 -2.88
CA THR A 182 6.41 12.80 -3.64
C THR A 182 6.22 11.29 -3.50
N MET A 183 7.29 10.52 -3.53
CA MET A 183 7.29 9.07 -3.33
C MET A 183 6.73 8.68 -1.95
N TRP A 184 7.21 9.35 -0.89
CA TRP A 184 6.72 9.12 0.47
C TRP A 184 5.30 9.62 0.70
N SER A 185 4.90 10.70 0.02
CA SER A 185 3.56 11.30 0.12
C SER A 185 2.45 10.31 -0.22
N GLY A 186 2.65 9.45 -1.22
CA GLY A 186 1.69 8.40 -1.57
C GLY A 186 1.44 7.41 -0.42
N THR A 187 2.51 6.96 0.22
CA THR A 187 2.44 6.04 1.37
C THR A 187 1.78 6.69 2.58
N LEU A 188 2.13 7.95 2.88
CA LEU A 188 1.50 8.72 3.95
C LEU A 188 0.01 8.93 3.69
N SER A 189 -0.37 9.22 2.44
CA SER A 189 -1.78 9.40 2.06
C SER A 189 -2.61 8.13 2.31
N LEU A 190 -2.09 6.96 1.96
CA LEU A 190 -2.74 5.67 2.24
C LEU A 190 -2.87 5.41 3.75
N THR A 191 -1.80 5.67 4.51
CA THR A 191 -1.78 5.52 5.97
C THR A 191 -2.81 6.41 6.65
N LEU A 192 -2.77 7.72 6.35
CA LEU A 192 -3.64 8.70 6.99
C LEU A 192 -5.11 8.49 6.62
N ARG A 193 -5.40 8.00 5.43
CA ARG A 193 -6.76 7.69 5.00
C ARG A 193 -7.34 6.53 5.79
N LEU A 194 -6.60 5.42 5.90
CA LEU A 194 -7.07 4.24 6.65
C LEU A 194 -7.21 4.54 8.14
N PHE A 195 -6.20 5.22 8.73
CA PHE A 195 -6.22 5.65 10.11
C PHE A 195 -7.33 6.67 10.39
N GLY A 196 -7.42 7.72 9.57
CA GLY A 196 -8.38 8.80 9.77
C GLY A 196 -9.82 8.31 9.73
N ASN A 197 -10.12 7.37 8.83
CA ASN A 197 -11.44 6.76 8.71
C ASN A 197 -11.80 5.93 9.97
N ALA A 198 -10.91 5.04 10.39
CA ALA A 198 -11.12 4.22 11.59
C ALA A 198 -11.23 5.10 12.85
N LEU A 199 -10.39 6.14 12.98
CA LEU A 199 -10.43 7.06 14.10
C LEU A 199 -11.70 7.91 14.12
N ALA A 200 -12.11 8.43 12.97
CA ALA A 200 -13.35 9.21 12.85
C ALA A 200 -14.57 8.38 13.23
N GLY A 201 -14.67 7.13 12.72
CA GLY A 201 -15.72 6.20 13.09
C GLY A 201 -15.76 5.95 14.60
N PHE A 202 -14.61 5.63 15.19
CA PHE A 202 -14.49 5.43 16.64
C PHE A 202 -14.93 6.67 17.44
N CYS A 203 -14.48 7.87 17.05
CA CYS A 203 -14.86 9.12 17.74
C CYS A 203 -16.37 9.38 17.65
N VAL A 204 -16.96 9.24 16.45
CA VAL A 204 -18.41 9.49 16.26
C VAL A 204 -19.25 8.50 17.04
N VAL A 205 -18.90 7.20 16.99
CA VAL A 205 -19.58 6.15 17.78
C VAL A 205 -19.49 6.46 19.26
N THR A 206 -18.31 6.83 19.77
CA THR A 206 -18.10 7.18 21.18
C THR A 206 -18.92 8.40 21.60
N LEU A 207 -18.97 9.44 20.75
CA LEU A 207 -19.78 10.64 21.00
C LEU A 207 -21.26 10.33 21.03
N ILE A 208 -21.76 9.49 20.11
CA ILE A 208 -23.16 9.06 20.10
C ILE A 208 -23.51 8.34 21.39
N TYR A 209 -22.68 7.36 21.82
CA TYR A 209 -22.92 6.63 23.06
C TYR A 209 -22.84 7.53 24.29
N SER A 210 -21.86 8.42 24.36
CA SER A 210 -21.72 9.37 25.46
C SER A 210 -22.90 10.36 25.51
N GLY A 211 -23.32 10.86 24.34
CA GLY A 211 -24.46 11.77 24.24
C GLY A 211 -25.77 11.13 24.67
N PHE A 212 -26.07 9.93 24.16
CA PHE A 212 -27.27 9.18 24.60
C PHE A 212 -27.17 8.76 26.07
N GLY A 213 -25.99 8.36 26.55
CA GLY A 213 -25.78 8.02 27.95
C GLY A 213 -26.06 9.20 28.88
N GLN A 214 -25.64 10.42 28.54
CA GLN A 214 -25.88 11.61 29.37
C GLN A 214 -27.33 12.09 29.31
N VAL A 215 -27.94 12.13 28.13
CA VAL A 215 -29.31 12.62 27.97
C VAL A 215 -30.35 11.67 28.58
N PHE A 216 -30.10 10.36 28.54
CA PHE A 216 -31.06 9.36 28.98
C PHE A 216 -30.63 8.58 30.24
N SER A 217 -29.52 8.95 30.89
CA SER A 217 -29.04 8.27 32.11
C SER A 217 -30.05 8.31 33.27
N THR A 218 -30.95 9.25 33.24
CA THR A 218 -32.03 9.42 34.27
C THR A 218 -33.32 8.67 33.94
N THR A 219 -33.44 8.09 32.75
CA THR A 219 -34.68 7.44 32.30
C THR A 219 -34.40 6.03 31.73
N MET A 220 -35.30 5.07 32.06
CA MET A 220 -35.30 3.71 31.48
C MET A 220 -35.27 3.71 29.93
N ALA A 221 -35.70 4.82 29.29
CA ALA A 221 -35.69 5.00 27.84
C ALA A 221 -34.26 5.01 27.26
N GLY A 222 -33.25 5.53 27.96
CA GLY A 222 -31.87 5.56 27.48
C GLY A 222 -31.23 4.16 27.39
N LEU A 223 -31.54 3.31 28.32
CA LEU A 223 -31.08 1.91 28.31
C LEU A 223 -31.70 1.09 27.17
N ALA A 224 -32.90 1.48 26.69
CA ALA A 224 -33.60 0.77 25.62
C ALA A 224 -33.21 1.28 24.22
N ILE A 225 -32.91 2.57 24.07
CA ILE A 225 -32.63 3.21 22.76
C ILE A 225 -31.21 2.89 22.26
N THR A 226 -30.22 2.87 23.14
CA THR A 226 -28.81 2.61 22.77
C THR A 226 -28.61 1.28 22.04
N PRO A 227 -29.14 0.13 22.50
CA PRO A 227 -29.03 -1.14 21.79
C PRO A 227 -29.73 -1.16 20.43
N ILE A 228 -30.74 -0.33 20.22
CA ILE A 228 -31.48 -0.25 18.95
C ILE A 228 -30.68 0.56 17.93
N ILE A 229 -30.07 1.67 18.34
CA ILE A 229 -29.32 2.55 17.44
C ILE A 229 -27.92 1.99 17.13
N SER A 230 -27.30 1.30 18.09
CA SER A 230 -25.95 0.75 17.99
C SER A 230 -25.68 -0.05 16.70
N PRO A 231 -26.52 -1.02 16.31
CA PRO A 231 -26.28 -1.79 15.09
C PRO A 231 -26.26 -0.94 13.81
N PHE A 232 -27.10 0.09 13.73
CA PHE A 232 -27.15 0.97 12.56
C PHE A 232 -25.91 1.84 12.45
N VAL A 233 -25.43 2.34 13.59
CA VAL A 233 -24.21 3.17 13.65
C VAL A 233 -22.99 2.34 13.28
N HIS A 234 -22.85 1.13 13.84
CA HIS A 234 -21.76 0.23 13.50
C HIS A 234 -21.83 -0.28 12.05
N LEU A 235 -23.04 -0.56 11.54
CA LEU A 235 -23.24 -0.96 10.14
C LEU A 235 -22.76 0.15 9.18
N TYR A 236 -23.01 1.40 9.52
CA TYR A 236 -22.60 2.53 8.69
C TYR A 236 -21.09 2.79 8.79
N PHE A 237 -20.55 2.99 10.00
CA PHE A 237 -19.15 3.41 10.17
C PHE A 237 -18.15 2.27 10.02
N ASP A 238 -18.46 1.09 10.55
CA ASP A 238 -17.50 -0.01 10.52
C ASP A 238 -17.61 -0.84 9.24
N LEU A 239 -18.83 -1.14 8.77
CA LEU A 239 -19.00 -2.00 7.60
C LEU A 239 -19.01 -1.20 6.28
N PHE A 240 -19.90 -0.20 6.15
CA PHE A 240 -20.06 0.54 4.89
C PHE A 240 -18.83 1.40 4.60
N ASP A 241 -18.40 2.20 5.55
CA ASP A 241 -17.23 3.05 5.40
C ASP A 241 -15.94 2.22 5.28
N GLY A 242 -15.83 1.11 6.04
CA GLY A 242 -14.76 0.13 5.90
C GLY A 242 -14.69 -0.51 4.51
N ALA A 243 -15.83 -0.83 3.91
CA ALA A 243 -15.89 -1.37 2.54
C ALA A 243 -15.45 -0.35 1.49
N ILE A 244 -15.85 0.91 1.64
CA ILE A 244 -15.37 2.00 0.77
C ILE A 244 -13.85 2.15 0.92
N GLN A 245 -13.35 2.14 2.15
CA GLN A 245 -11.92 2.29 2.41
C GLN A 245 -11.09 1.14 1.82
N LEU A 246 -11.58 -0.08 1.93
CA LEU A 246 -11.00 -1.25 1.26
C LEU A 246 -10.91 -1.03 -0.26
N ALA A 247 -12.01 -0.65 -0.89
CA ALA A 247 -12.05 -0.43 -2.34
C ALA A 247 -11.06 0.65 -2.76
N VAL A 248 -11.07 1.79 -2.08
CA VAL A 248 -10.16 2.92 -2.38
C VAL A 248 -8.70 2.55 -2.13
N PHE A 249 -8.37 1.86 -1.03
CA PHE A 249 -7.00 1.46 -0.73
C PHE A 249 -6.46 0.48 -1.78
N CYS A 250 -7.23 -0.57 -2.12
CA CYS A 250 -6.85 -1.54 -3.14
C CYS A 250 -6.72 -0.89 -4.52
N MET A 251 -7.67 -0.03 -4.90
CA MET A 251 -7.66 0.67 -6.19
C MET A 251 -6.45 1.59 -6.33
N LEU A 252 -6.15 2.41 -5.32
CA LEU A 252 -4.97 3.28 -5.33
C LEU A 252 -3.67 2.49 -5.33
N THR A 253 -3.62 1.37 -4.62
CA THR A 253 -2.45 0.47 -4.64
C THR A 253 -2.25 -0.07 -6.06
N MET A 254 -3.30 -0.54 -6.73
CA MET A 254 -3.23 -1.03 -8.10
C MET A 254 -2.81 0.05 -9.09
N ILE A 255 -3.36 1.26 -8.99
CA ILE A 255 -3.00 2.40 -9.85
C ILE A 255 -1.54 2.79 -9.64
N ASN A 256 -1.09 2.91 -8.40
CA ASN A 256 0.30 3.25 -8.09
C ASN A 256 1.28 2.20 -8.62
N VAL A 257 0.93 0.93 -8.50
CA VAL A 257 1.74 -0.17 -9.04
C VAL A 257 1.69 -0.19 -10.55
N SER A 258 0.52 -0.02 -11.17
CA SER A 258 0.34 0.02 -12.63
C SER A 258 1.14 1.14 -13.28
N SER A 259 1.23 2.30 -12.64
CA SER A 259 2.03 3.43 -13.15
C SER A 259 3.54 3.13 -13.22
N GLU A 260 4.01 2.15 -12.45
CA GLU A 260 5.41 1.71 -12.45
C GLU A 260 5.69 0.55 -13.43
N PHE A 261 4.63 -0.13 -13.90
CA PHE A 261 4.76 -1.17 -14.89
C PHE A 261 4.86 -0.56 -16.30
N ILE A 262 6.04 -0.63 -16.88
CA ILE A 262 6.18 -0.57 -18.33
C ILE A 262 6.07 -2.01 -18.83
N SER A 263 5.31 -2.22 -19.90
CA SER A 263 5.29 -3.50 -20.61
C SER A 263 6.73 -3.93 -20.89
N LYS A 264 7.02 -5.24 -20.75
CA LYS A 264 8.35 -5.77 -21.09
C LYS A 264 8.76 -5.40 -22.52
N GLU A 265 7.79 -5.34 -23.42
CA GLU A 265 7.95 -4.97 -24.82
C GLU A 265 8.33 -3.49 -24.97
N ASP A 266 7.63 -2.60 -24.28
CA ASP A 266 7.96 -1.17 -24.28
C ASP A 266 9.33 -0.88 -23.64
N PHE A 267 9.71 -1.63 -22.60
CA PHE A 267 11.04 -1.52 -21.98
C PHE A 267 12.14 -1.98 -22.93
N ILE A 268 11.94 -3.08 -23.67
CA ILE A 268 12.88 -3.57 -24.68
C ILE A 268 12.97 -2.55 -25.82
N ALA A 269 11.83 -2.06 -26.31
CA ALA A 269 11.78 -1.04 -27.37
C ALA A 269 12.48 0.26 -26.95
N GLU A 270 12.30 0.72 -25.71
CA GLU A 270 12.99 1.90 -25.17
C GLU A 270 14.52 1.67 -25.05
N GLN A 271 14.93 0.47 -24.61
CA GLN A 271 16.35 0.10 -24.56
C GLN A 271 16.99 0.05 -25.95
N GLU A 272 16.30 -0.50 -26.94
CA GLU A 272 16.75 -0.54 -28.33
C GLU A 272 16.82 0.85 -28.94
N ALA A 273 15.82 1.69 -28.72
CA ALA A 273 15.83 3.08 -29.16
C ALA A 273 17.00 3.88 -28.55
N LYS A 274 17.27 3.69 -27.26
CA LYS A 274 18.45 4.30 -26.58
C LYS A 274 19.78 3.80 -27.13
N LYS A 275 19.89 2.51 -27.48
CA LYS A 275 21.08 1.94 -28.14
C LYS A 275 21.26 2.55 -29.53
N GLN A 276 20.19 2.61 -30.31
CA GLN A 276 20.21 3.17 -31.64
C GLN A 276 20.62 4.66 -31.64
N ALA A 277 20.02 5.45 -30.73
CA ALA A 277 20.37 6.87 -30.56
C ALA A 277 21.85 7.08 -30.20
N LYS A 278 22.44 6.17 -29.37
CA LYS A 278 23.88 6.19 -29.06
C LYS A 278 24.74 5.87 -30.27
N ILE A 279 24.34 4.90 -31.10
CA ILE A 279 25.03 4.55 -32.36
C ILE A 279 24.97 5.71 -33.32
N ASP A 280 23.81 6.32 -33.51
CA ASP A 280 23.62 7.45 -34.41
C ASP A 280 24.41 8.68 -33.96
N SER A 281 24.48 8.94 -32.67
CA SER A 281 25.29 10.01 -32.12
C SER A 281 26.81 9.81 -32.37
N LYS A 282 27.30 8.55 -32.25
CA LYS A 282 28.68 8.19 -32.59
C LYS A 282 28.97 8.35 -34.09
N ASN A 283 28.05 7.87 -34.94
CA ASN A 283 28.17 7.98 -36.38
C ASN A 283 28.16 9.44 -36.83
N ASN A 284 27.32 10.28 -36.28
CA ASN A 284 27.27 11.70 -36.53
C ASN A 284 28.55 12.43 -36.08
N ARG A 285 29.13 12.03 -34.94
CA ARG A 285 30.44 12.55 -34.50
C ARG A 285 31.57 12.13 -35.44
N ALA A 286 31.56 10.89 -35.91
CA ALA A 286 32.52 10.41 -36.88
C ALA A 286 32.41 11.17 -38.22
N LYS A 287 31.19 11.32 -38.78
CA LYS A 287 30.92 12.11 -39.98
C LYS A 287 31.42 13.57 -39.86
N ARG A 288 31.16 14.20 -38.69
CA ARG A 288 31.63 15.57 -38.42
C ARG A 288 33.17 15.66 -38.33
N LYS A 289 33.84 14.61 -37.81
CA LYS A 289 35.32 14.55 -37.80
C LYS A 289 35.87 14.38 -39.19
N HIS A 290 35.29 13.49 -39.99
CA HIS A 290 35.69 13.32 -41.43
C HIS A 290 35.51 14.58 -42.23
N ALA A 291 34.39 15.24 -42.15
CA ALA A 291 34.14 16.51 -42.83
C ALA A 291 35.12 17.64 -42.42
N LYS A 292 35.53 17.66 -41.12
CA LYS A 292 36.56 18.61 -40.66
C LYS A 292 37.94 18.28 -41.20
N LEU A 293 38.29 17.02 -41.33
CA LEU A 293 39.55 16.54 -41.88
C LEU A 293 39.61 16.87 -43.39
N GLU A 294 38.57 16.60 -44.13
CA GLU A 294 38.45 16.91 -45.54
C GLU A 294 38.59 18.41 -45.87
N LYS A 295 37.93 19.26 -45.05
CA LYS A 295 38.12 20.72 -45.11
C LYS A 295 39.55 21.16 -44.81
N LYS A 296 40.26 20.47 -43.86
CA LYS A 296 41.68 20.78 -43.62
C LYS A 296 42.59 20.34 -44.75
N LEU A 297 42.34 19.14 -45.33
CA LEU A 297 43.10 18.65 -46.49
C LEU A 297 42.94 19.56 -47.71
N ASN A 298 41.72 19.97 -48.02
CA ASN A 298 41.45 20.92 -49.13
C ASN A 298 42.15 22.27 -48.89
N LYS A 299 42.16 22.79 -47.65
CA LYS A 299 42.91 24.03 -47.35
C LYS A 299 44.41 23.86 -47.52
N LEU A 300 44.95 22.70 -47.18
CA LEU A 300 46.38 22.40 -47.35
C LEU A 300 46.74 22.23 -48.83
N ALA A 301 45.91 21.53 -49.61
CA ALA A 301 46.07 21.40 -51.04
C ALA A 301 46.09 22.76 -51.76
N ILE A 302 45.11 23.64 -51.45
CA ILE A 302 45.07 25.01 -52.01
C ILE A 302 46.32 25.81 -51.60
N LYS A 303 46.81 25.65 -50.35
CA LYS A 303 48.07 26.31 -49.93
C LYS A 303 49.31 25.76 -50.66
N ALA A 304 49.35 24.45 -50.94
CA ALA A 304 50.44 23.83 -51.66
C ALA A 304 50.49 24.35 -53.17
N VAL A 305 49.35 24.35 -53.84
CA VAL A 305 49.22 24.88 -55.18
C VAL A 305 49.68 26.38 -55.29
N LYS A 306 49.21 27.20 -54.31
CA LYS A 306 49.63 28.63 -54.25
C LYS A 306 51.15 28.80 -53.98
N ARG A 307 51.80 27.85 -53.32
CA ARG A 307 53.22 27.85 -53.05
C ARG A 307 54.02 27.47 -54.33
N GLU A 308 53.53 26.54 -55.11
CA GLU A 308 54.13 26.13 -56.37
C GLU A 308 54.02 27.21 -57.40
N GLU A 309 52.85 27.86 -57.55
CA GLU A 309 52.65 29.03 -58.36
C GLU A 309 53.63 30.16 -58.03
N LYS A 310 53.80 30.46 -56.69
CA LYS A 310 54.78 31.48 -56.26
C LYS A 310 56.23 31.08 -56.51
N ARG A 311 56.56 29.79 -56.53
CA ARG A 311 57.90 29.32 -56.90
C ARG A 311 58.14 29.40 -58.40
N ALA A 312 57.15 29.06 -59.17
CA ALA A 312 57.24 29.18 -60.62
C ALA A 312 57.40 30.66 -61.08
N LEU A 313 56.65 31.60 -60.47
CA LEU A 313 56.81 33.05 -60.74
C LEU A 313 58.14 33.66 -60.25
N ARG A 314 58.84 33.02 -59.32
CA ARG A 314 60.20 33.48 -58.89
C ARG A 314 61.34 32.87 -59.70
N ALA A 315 61.05 31.85 -60.52
CA ALA A 315 62.05 31.19 -61.39
C ALA A 315 62.03 31.72 -62.83
N GLN A 316 61.10 32.60 -63.11
CA GLN A 316 61.10 33.49 -64.34
C GLN A 316 61.76 34.83 -63.99
#